data_dcaefa05cf7087f59639619681073102
#
_entry.id   dcaefa05cf7087f59639619681073102
#
_cell.length_a   1.000
_cell.length_b   1.000
_cell.length_c   1.000
_cell.angle_alpha   90.00
_cell.angle_beta   90.00
_cell.angle_gamma   90.00
#
_symmetry.space_group_name_H-M   'P 1'
#
loop_
_entity.id
_entity.type
_entity.pdbx_description
1 polymer ?
#
loop_
_entity_poly.entity_id
_entity_poly.type
_entity_poly.pdbx_seq_one_letter_code
_entity_poly.pdbx_strand_id
1 'polypeptide(L)'
;MKKYKSNAQYKKLKTDGYTSMVRKALIDKGLYNESLEITIHMLACCLSRYAEIQSELDNADLMVKTYSRENNVKYSVSPLFVMQEHQGEQIRKYLRELKLTNISAGSDAGDDEGSNDLNKLFNVISGGENKGPRLLRDIKKAE
;
A
#
# COMPACT_ATOMS: atom_id res chain seq x y z
N MET A 1 -23.34 9.92 13.06
CA MET A 1 -22.01 9.61 12.48
C MET A 1 -21.09 9.09 13.57
N LYS A 2 -20.69 7.84 13.51
CA LYS A 2 -19.69 7.29 14.44
C LYS A 2 -18.34 7.88 14.05
N LYS A 3 -17.77 8.74 14.89
CA LYS A 3 -16.39 9.20 14.75
C LYS A 3 -15.49 7.96 14.77
N TYR A 4 -14.84 7.66 13.68
CA TYR A 4 -13.78 6.67 13.63
C TYR A 4 -12.70 7.13 14.61
N LYS A 5 -12.56 6.43 15.73
CA LYS A 5 -11.41 6.63 16.60
C LYS A 5 -10.20 6.10 15.81
N SER A 6 -9.38 7.01 15.32
CA SER A 6 -8.08 6.64 14.74
C SER A 6 -7.36 5.75 15.74
N ASN A 7 -6.96 4.57 15.30
CA ASN A 7 -6.24 3.62 16.13
C ASN A 7 -5.03 4.33 16.76
N ALA A 8 -4.99 4.35 18.08
CA ALA A 8 -3.93 5.00 18.86
C ALA A 8 -2.51 4.46 18.60
N GLN A 9 -2.39 3.42 17.77
CA GLN A 9 -1.13 2.83 17.33
C GLN A 9 -0.31 3.72 16.38
N TYR A 10 -0.92 4.71 15.73
CA TYR A 10 -0.22 5.67 14.85
C TYR A 10 0.18 6.97 15.56
N LYS A 11 0.10 7.00 16.88
CA LYS A 11 0.61 8.14 17.63
C LYS A 11 2.12 8.24 17.45
N LYS A 12 2.54 9.23 16.62
CA LYS A 12 3.86 9.89 16.60
C LYS A 12 4.98 9.09 17.27
N LEU A 13 5.27 7.90 16.76
CA LEU A 13 6.52 7.29 17.05
C LEU A 13 7.60 8.11 16.32
N LYS A 14 8.67 8.46 17.02
CA LYS A 14 9.86 9.00 16.37
C LYS A 14 10.45 7.90 15.46
N THR A 15 11.30 8.28 14.52
CA THR A 15 11.95 7.37 13.58
C THR A 15 12.55 6.15 14.28
N ASP A 16 13.15 6.32 15.45
CA ASP A 16 13.72 5.23 16.25
C ASP A 16 12.68 4.20 16.72
N GLY A 17 11.46 4.66 17.05
CA GLY A 17 10.35 3.78 17.41
C GLY A 17 9.90 2.92 16.22
N TYR A 18 9.81 3.51 15.04
CA TYR A 18 9.49 2.76 13.82
C TYR A 18 10.61 1.80 13.42
N THR A 19 11.87 2.19 13.56
CA THR A 19 13.03 1.32 13.33
C THR A 19 12.97 0.08 14.22
N SER A 20 12.70 0.26 15.50
CA SER A 20 12.58 -0.84 16.47
C SER A 20 11.40 -1.76 16.13
N MET A 21 10.27 -1.19 15.71
CA MET A 21 9.08 -1.95 15.33
C MET A 21 9.32 -2.81 14.07
N VAL A 22 9.93 -2.23 13.05
CA VAL A 22 10.25 -2.95 11.79
C VAL A 22 11.29 -4.05 12.05
N ARG A 23 12.34 -3.74 12.81
CA ARG A 23 13.36 -4.73 13.18
C ARG A 23 12.76 -5.91 13.94
N LYS A 24 11.89 -5.64 14.91
CA LYS A 24 11.19 -6.69 15.66
C LYS A 24 10.33 -7.55 14.74
N ALA A 25 9.57 -6.96 13.82
CA ALA A 25 8.75 -7.70 12.86
C ALA A 25 9.59 -8.61 11.95
N LEU A 26 10.79 -8.19 11.56
CA LEU A 26 11.72 -9.01 10.78
C LEU A 26 12.33 -10.15 11.61
N ILE A 27 12.67 -9.89 12.87
CA ILE A 27 13.17 -10.92 13.79
C ILE A 27 12.10 -11.97 14.04
N ASP A 28 10.87 -11.56 14.33
CA ASP A 28 9.73 -12.46 14.58
C ASP A 28 9.43 -13.37 13.37
N LYS A 29 9.71 -12.89 12.16
CA LYS A 29 9.58 -13.67 10.92
C LYS A 29 10.86 -14.46 10.54
N GLY A 30 11.96 -14.31 11.27
CA GLY A 30 13.24 -14.93 10.94
C GLY A 30 13.91 -14.37 9.69
N LEU A 31 13.52 -13.16 9.25
CA LEU A 31 14.02 -12.51 8.03
C LEU A 31 15.07 -11.42 8.31
N TYR A 32 15.39 -11.19 9.57
CA TYR A 32 16.34 -10.13 9.94
C TYR A 32 17.78 -10.48 9.52
N ASN A 33 18.42 -9.49 8.89
CA ASN A 33 19.85 -9.51 8.55
C ASN A 33 20.40 -8.09 8.74
N GLU A 34 21.62 -7.96 9.23
CA GLU A 34 22.30 -6.67 9.42
C GLU A 34 22.42 -5.85 8.12
N SER A 35 22.52 -6.51 6.97
CA SER A 35 22.54 -5.84 5.66
C SER A 35 21.25 -5.07 5.35
N LEU A 36 20.14 -5.37 6.01
CA LEU A 36 18.84 -4.73 5.83
C LEU A 36 18.68 -3.45 6.68
N GLU A 37 19.62 -3.13 7.56
CA GLU A 37 19.50 -1.98 8.47
C GLU A 37 19.27 -0.65 7.74
N ILE A 38 19.90 -0.44 6.58
CA ILE A 38 19.69 0.75 5.76
C ILE A 38 18.25 0.82 5.27
N THR A 39 17.71 -0.28 4.74
CA THR A 39 16.33 -0.36 4.25
C THR A 39 15.33 -0.22 5.38
N ILE A 40 15.61 -0.80 6.54
CA ILE A 40 14.80 -0.64 7.76
C ILE A 40 14.73 0.82 8.18
N HIS A 41 15.88 1.51 8.20
CA HIS A 41 15.93 2.93 8.54
C HIS A 41 15.17 3.80 7.53
N MET A 42 15.33 3.55 6.23
CA MET A 42 14.59 4.26 5.18
C MET A 42 13.09 4.06 5.31
N LEU A 43 12.63 2.84 5.58
CA LEU A 43 11.22 2.56 5.84
C LEU A 43 10.72 3.31 7.08
N ALA A 44 11.49 3.31 8.16
CA ALA A 44 11.14 4.02 9.39
C ALA A 44 11.01 5.54 9.15
N CYS A 45 11.89 6.15 8.37
CA CYS A 45 11.80 7.54 7.97
C CYS A 45 10.53 7.83 7.14
N CYS A 46 10.18 6.94 6.21
CA CYS A 46 8.95 7.08 5.42
C CYS A 46 7.71 6.96 6.29
N LEU A 47 7.68 6.04 7.25
CA LEU A 47 6.57 5.85 8.20
C LEU A 47 6.39 7.08 9.10
N SER A 48 7.49 7.64 9.61
CA SER A 48 7.47 8.85 10.42
C SER A 48 6.88 10.05 9.64
N ARG A 49 7.37 10.27 8.40
CA ARG A 49 6.86 11.33 7.53
C ARG A 49 5.39 11.12 7.15
N TYR A 50 5.00 9.89 6.87
CA TYR A 50 3.61 9.56 6.57
C TYR A 50 2.69 9.90 7.74
N ALA A 51 3.08 9.59 8.97
CA ALA A 51 2.33 9.90 10.17
C ALA A 51 2.23 11.43 10.42
N GLU A 52 3.27 12.19 10.12
CA GLU A 52 3.26 13.66 10.21
C GLU A 52 2.29 14.25 9.18
N ILE A 53 2.39 13.86 7.91
CA ILE A 53 1.51 14.31 6.83
C ILE A 53 0.05 13.95 7.15
N GLN A 54 -0.20 12.75 7.67
CA GLN A 54 -1.55 12.33 8.07
C GLN A 54 -2.10 13.22 9.18
N SER A 55 -1.29 13.57 10.16
CA SER A 55 -1.70 14.49 11.25
C SER A 55 -2.04 15.91 10.75
N GLU A 56 -1.34 16.38 9.70
CA GLU A 56 -1.63 17.66 9.07
C GLU A 56 -2.90 17.58 8.21
N LEU A 57 -3.10 16.49 7.47
CA LEU A 57 -4.29 16.28 6.65
C LEU A 57 -5.57 16.15 7.45
N ASP A 58 -5.52 15.59 8.66
CA ASP A 58 -6.68 15.48 9.55
C ASP A 58 -7.26 16.85 9.90
N ASN A 59 -6.47 17.93 9.78
CA ASN A 59 -6.83 19.32 10.06
C ASN A 59 -6.88 20.21 8.81
N ALA A 60 -6.55 19.69 7.63
CA ALA A 60 -6.46 20.44 6.39
C ALA A 60 -7.64 20.15 5.44
N ASP A 61 -7.96 21.13 4.60
CA ASP A 61 -8.91 20.93 3.51
C ASP A 61 -8.24 20.15 2.37
N LEU A 62 -8.96 19.16 1.83
CA LEU A 62 -8.52 18.36 0.69
C LEU A 62 -8.32 19.20 -0.59
N MET A 63 -9.06 20.30 -0.71
CA MET A 63 -9.01 21.19 -1.86
C MET A 63 -8.53 22.57 -1.43
N VAL A 64 -7.51 23.05 -2.10
CA VAL A 64 -6.97 24.41 -1.89
C VAL A 64 -7.52 25.35 -2.95
N LYS A 65 -8.07 26.47 -2.50
CA LYS A 65 -8.47 27.58 -3.35
C LYS A 65 -7.24 28.38 -3.76
N THR A 66 -7.01 28.49 -5.06
CA THR A 66 -6.00 29.40 -5.61
C THR A 66 -6.68 30.40 -6.52
N TYR A 67 -6.14 31.62 -6.56
CA TYR A 67 -6.64 32.68 -7.43
C TYR A 67 -5.69 32.85 -8.61
N SER A 68 -6.24 32.83 -9.83
CA SER A 68 -5.47 33.18 -11.01
C SER A 68 -5.21 34.69 -11.05
N ARG A 69 -4.28 35.15 -11.92
CA ARG A 69 -4.01 36.58 -12.12
C ARG A 69 -5.25 37.39 -12.55
N GLU A 70 -6.26 36.71 -13.10
CA GLU A 70 -7.53 37.28 -13.54
C GLU A 70 -8.64 37.17 -12.48
N ASN A 71 -8.27 36.90 -11.23
CA ASN A 71 -9.20 36.72 -10.09
C ASN A 71 -10.17 35.53 -10.22
N ASN A 72 -9.94 34.62 -11.17
CA ASN A 72 -10.72 33.40 -11.29
C ASN A 72 -10.33 32.39 -10.19
N VAL A 73 -11.33 31.86 -9.51
CA VAL A 73 -11.13 30.85 -8.47
C VAL A 73 -10.79 29.52 -9.13
N LYS A 74 -9.65 28.95 -8.78
CA LYS A 74 -9.22 27.61 -9.19
C LYS A 74 -9.09 26.72 -7.96
N TYR A 75 -9.70 25.54 -8.03
CA TYR A 75 -9.57 24.54 -6.99
C TYR A 75 -8.46 23.54 -7.42
N SER A 76 -7.54 23.25 -6.53
CA SER A 76 -6.49 22.25 -6.72
C SER A 76 -6.44 21.31 -5.54
N VAL A 77 -6.03 20.08 -5.79
CA VAL A 77 -5.80 19.09 -4.73
C VAL A 77 -4.70 19.59 -3.81
N SER A 78 -4.86 19.40 -2.52
CA SER A 78 -3.85 19.78 -1.54
C SER A 78 -2.51 19.08 -1.85
N PRO A 79 -1.38 19.81 -1.85
CA PRO A 79 -0.04 19.21 -2.00
C PRO A 79 0.25 18.14 -0.94
N LEU A 80 -0.30 18.26 0.26
CA LEU A 80 -0.15 17.29 1.33
C LEU A 80 -0.72 15.92 0.95
N PHE A 81 -1.85 15.90 0.23
CA PHE A 81 -2.45 14.66 -0.24
C PHE A 81 -1.54 13.94 -1.25
N VAL A 82 -0.96 14.68 -2.19
CA VAL A 82 0.00 14.13 -3.16
C VAL A 82 1.25 13.59 -2.46
N MET A 83 1.75 14.32 -1.45
CA MET A 83 2.88 13.87 -0.63
C MET A 83 2.55 12.60 0.14
N GLN A 84 1.33 12.48 0.68
CA GLN A 84 0.88 11.28 1.39
C GLN A 84 0.85 10.06 0.46
N GLU A 85 0.29 10.20 -0.74
CA GLU A 85 0.28 9.11 -1.73
C GLU A 85 1.69 8.66 -2.08
N HIS A 86 2.59 9.61 -2.34
CA HIS A 86 3.98 9.30 -2.65
C HIS A 86 4.69 8.56 -1.50
N GLN A 87 4.52 9.01 -0.25
CA GLN A 87 5.08 8.30 0.90
C GLN A 87 4.46 6.91 1.07
N GLY A 88 3.16 6.77 0.82
CA GLY A 88 2.47 5.48 0.86
C GLY A 88 3.03 4.48 -0.17
N GLU A 89 3.38 4.93 -1.37
CA GLU A 89 4.02 4.09 -2.39
C GLU A 89 5.44 3.68 -2.00
N GLN A 90 6.24 4.59 -1.44
CA GLN A 90 7.58 4.27 -0.94
C GLN A 90 7.52 3.25 0.20
N ILE A 91 6.58 3.40 1.13
CA ILE A 91 6.35 2.43 2.22
C ILE A 91 6.02 1.05 1.63
N ARG A 92 5.11 0.96 0.68
CA ARG A 92 4.76 -0.31 0.02
C ARG A 92 5.95 -0.97 -0.66
N LYS A 93 6.81 -0.17 -1.32
CA LYS A 93 8.03 -0.64 -1.97
C LYS A 93 8.98 -1.25 -0.95
N TYR A 94 9.30 -0.54 0.15
CA TYR A 94 10.19 -1.06 1.19
C TYR A 94 9.61 -2.28 1.92
N LEU A 95 8.29 -2.32 2.16
CA LEU A 95 7.65 -3.49 2.75
C LEU A 95 7.79 -4.74 1.87
N ARG A 96 7.74 -4.59 0.54
CA ARG A 96 8.00 -5.69 -0.40
C ARG A 96 9.47 -6.12 -0.38
N GLU A 97 10.39 -5.16 -0.41
CA GLU A 97 11.84 -5.44 -0.33
C GLU A 97 12.20 -6.20 0.95
N LEU A 98 11.57 -5.84 2.07
CA LEU A 98 11.76 -6.51 3.36
C LEU A 98 10.93 -7.79 3.52
N LYS A 99 10.17 -8.20 2.51
CA LYS A 99 9.26 -9.37 2.55
C LYS A 99 8.26 -9.34 3.72
N LEU A 100 7.86 -8.14 4.14
CA LEU A 100 6.91 -7.94 5.21
C LEU A 100 5.44 -7.99 4.76
N THR A 101 5.17 -7.97 3.45
CA THR A 101 3.83 -8.16 2.90
C THR A 101 3.51 -9.64 2.75
N ASN A 102 2.24 -10.01 2.90
CA ASN A 102 1.80 -11.40 2.74
C ASN A 102 2.07 -11.95 1.32
N ILE A 103 2.06 -11.08 0.31
CA ILE A 103 2.34 -11.44 -1.09
C ILE A 103 3.82 -11.81 -1.27
N SER A 104 4.74 -11.06 -0.66
CA SER A 104 6.18 -11.31 -0.77
C SER A 104 6.67 -12.42 0.16
N ALA A 105 5.95 -12.73 1.23
CA ALA A 105 6.31 -13.83 2.13
C ALA A 105 6.15 -15.23 1.50
N GLY A 106 5.38 -15.35 0.41
CA GLY A 106 5.19 -16.60 -0.33
C GLY A 106 6.09 -16.79 -1.55
N SER A 107 6.90 -15.79 -1.92
CA SER A 107 7.66 -15.78 -3.18
C SER A 107 9.13 -16.21 -3.06
N ASP A 108 9.49 -17.01 -2.06
CA ASP A 108 10.83 -17.62 -2.00
C ASP A 108 10.99 -18.87 -2.89
N ALA A 109 10.01 -19.17 -3.72
CA ALA A 109 10.09 -20.23 -4.71
C ALA A 109 10.18 -19.61 -6.11
N GLY A 110 11.42 -19.53 -6.63
CA GLY A 110 11.81 -19.52 -8.06
C GLY A 110 10.91 -18.77 -9.05
N ASP A 111 11.56 -17.90 -9.69
CA ASP A 111 11.42 -17.12 -10.94
C ASP A 111 10.34 -17.50 -11.99
N ASP A 112 9.16 -18.06 -11.69
CA ASP A 112 8.14 -18.27 -12.75
C ASP A 112 6.67 -18.34 -12.29
N GLU A 113 6.34 -18.04 -11.04
CA GLU A 113 4.96 -18.25 -10.55
C GLU A 113 4.07 -17.01 -10.47
N GLY A 114 4.48 -15.85 -10.95
CA GLY A 114 3.65 -14.65 -10.97
C GLY A 114 2.35 -14.81 -11.77
N SER A 115 2.31 -15.72 -12.74
CA SER A 115 1.10 -16.04 -13.50
C SER A 115 0.19 -17.05 -12.81
N ASN A 116 0.75 -17.95 -11.98
CA ASN A 116 -0.01 -18.98 -11.29
C ASN A 116 -0.81 -18.42 -10.10
N ASP A 117 -0.31 -17.42 -9.39
CA ASP A 117 -1.02 -16.84 -8.26
C ASP A 117 -2.18 -15.94 -8.71
N LEU A 118 -2.03 -15.23 -9.82
CA LEU A 118 -3.16 -14.56 -10.46
C LEU A 118 -4.22 -15.56 -10.93
N ASN A 119 -3.82 -16.68 -11.51
CA ASN A 119 -4.73 -17.74 -11.93
C ASN A 119 -5.41 -18.42 -10.74
N LYS A 120 -4.70 -18.65 -9.61
CA LYS A 120 -5.31 -19.15 -8.37
C LYS A 120 -6.31 -18.15 -7.80
N LEU A 121 -6.00 -16.85 -7.83
CA LEU A 121 -6.88 -15.77 -7.37
C LEU A 121 -8.11 -15.68 -8.26
N PHE A 122 -7.95 -15.77 -9.58
CA PHE A 122 -9.07 -15.82 -10.54
C PHE A 122 -9.94 -17.08 -10.34
N ASN A 123 -9.34 -18.23 -10.07
CA ASN A 123 -10.07 -19.47 -9.79
C ASN A 123 -10.86 -19.39 -8.48
N VAL A 124 -10.34 -18.75 -7.44
CA VAL A 124 -11.06 -18.52 -6.18
C VAL A 124 -12.22 -17.53 -6.37
N ILE A 125 -12.02 -16.46 -7.13
CA ILE A 125 -13.05 -15.45 -7.41
C ILE A 125 -14.14 -16.00 -8.35
N SER A 126 -13.77 -16.86 -9.30
CA SER A 126 -14.71 -17.46 -10.26
C SER A 126 -15.42 -18.71 -9.75
N GLY A 127 -15.30 -19.06 -8.47
CA GLY A 127 -16.00 -20.18 -7.86
C GLY A 127 -15.50 -21.56 -8.25
N GLY A 128 -14.24 -21.70 -8.64
CA GLY A 128 -13.54 -22.99 -8.76
C GLY A 128 -14.01 -23.94 -9.85
N GLU A 129 -14.97 -23.55 -10.68
CA GLU A 129 -15.39 -24.36 -11.84
C GLU A 129 -14.87 -23.73 -13.14
N ASN A 130 -13.91 -24.40 -13.74
CA ASN A 130 -13.36 -24.13 -15.07
C ASN A 130 -14.41 -24.44 -16.15
N LYS A 131 -15.54 -23.73 -16.14
CA LYS A 131 -16.44 -23.66 -17.28
C LYS A 131 -16.04 -22.45 -18.08
N GLY A 132 -15.20 -22.67 -19.10
CA GLY A 132 -14.88 -21.66 -20.09
C GLY A 132 -16.13 -20.94 -20.58
N PRO A 133 -16.02 -19.72 -21.13
CA PRO A 133 -17.15 -18.85 -21.41
C PRO A 133 -18.19 -19.60 -22.27
N ARG A 134 -19.36 -19.85 -21.67
CA ARG A 134 -20.51 -20.51 -22.34
C ARG A 134 -21.06 -19.72 -23.53
N LEU A 135 -20.61 -18.50 -23.72
CA LEU A 135 -21.09 -17.57 -24.77
C LEU A 135 -20.76 -17.98 -26.21
N LEU A 136 -19.83 -18.92 -26.43
CA LEU A 136 -19.50 -19.36 -27.79
C LEU A 136 -20.12 -20.71 -28.20
N ARG A 137 -20.77 -21.44 -27.29
CA ARG A 137 -21.44 -22.71 -27.61
C ARG A 137 -22.90 -22.54 -28.01
N ASP A 138 -23.57 -21.49 -27.56
CA ASP A 138 -24.99 -21.30 -27.83
C ASP A 138 -25.26 -20.62 -29.18
N ILE A 139 -24.24 -19.98 -29.78
CA ILE A 139 -24.39 -19.35 -31.11
C ILE A 139 -24.36 -20.40 -32.26
N LYS A 140 -23.75 -21.57 -32.03
CA LYS A 140 -23.71 -22.64 -33.07
C LYS A 140 -24.93 -23.58 -33.07
N LYS A 141 -25.87 -23.42 -32.17
CA LYS A 141 -27.12 -24.23 -32.16
C LYS A 141 -28.36 -23.48 -32.61
N ALA A 142 -28.23 -22.26 -33.07
CA ALA A 142 -29.33 -21.42 -33.58
C ALA A 142 -29.36 -21.28 -35.12
N GLU A 143 -28.57 -22.10 -35.82
CA GLU A 143 -28.70 -22.27 -37.30
C GLU A 143 -29.28 -23.62 -37.62
#